data_dccd42e90925c0a287a80cf0fbd4e9b6
#
_entry.id   dccd42e90925c0a287a80cf0fbd4e9b6
#
_cell.length_a   1.000
_cell.length_b   1.000
_cell.length_c   1.000
_cell.angle_alpha   90.00
_cell.angle_beta   90.00
_cell.angle_gamma   90.00
#
_symmetry.space_group_name_H-M   'P 1'
#
loop_
_entity.id
_entity.type
_entity.pdbx_description
1 polymer ?
#
loop_
_entity_poly.entity_id
_entity_poly.type
_entity_poly.pdbx_seq_one_letter_code
_entity_poly.pdbx_strand_id
1 'polypeptide(L)'
;MVWGESFSGGSDDLHALRAEIRANILTSLEIQIPMHVAADARLASTDNLDAWSAYHLGLQHIYRFNRTDNTKAAELFGRAVQQDPNFARAHAGLSFVHFQTAFLRQTDNVTGEIALARSCAQRGIDIDQLDPFVNFTMGRSFWLEGDLDRALAWLERATSLSPNYAQGLYARAWTETMAGSADDAREHVNLAMRLSPLDPLYYAMLAARGLTHLAGGEDDEAIVWTERAARSPGAHALIAMIAAAAQMLAGNKHLATEWANDVRVRNALLTREDFFRAFPMKSDAMRSRISTALQTLGFASRLP
;
A
#
# COMPACT_ATOMS: atom_id res chain seq x y z
N MET A 1 3.99 -0.20 -28.14
CA MET A 1 4.93 -1.18 -27.56
C MET A 1 4.42 -1.44 -26.15
N VAL A 2 3.92 -2.64 -25.89
CA VAL A 2 3.16 -2.89 -24.66
C VAL A 2 4.07 -3.18 -23.47
N TRP A 3 5.19 -3.85 -23.68
CA TRP A 3 6.21 -4.14 -22.67
C TRP A 3 7.39 -4.87 -23.34
N GLY A 4 8.60 -4.69 -22.82
CA GLY A 4 9.78 -5.43 -23.25
C GLY A 4 10.85 -5.38 -22.17
N GLU A 5 11.28 -6.52 -21.71
CA GLU A 5 12.34 -6.70 -20.73
C GLU A 5 13.35 -7.72 -21.25
N SER A 6 14.64 -7.51 -20.99
CA SER A 6 15.68 -8.45 -21.39
C SER A 6 16.20 -9.18 -20.16
N PHE A 7 16.22 -10.51 -20.24
CA PHE A 7 16.76 -11.36 -19.18
C PHE A 7 18.07 -11.97 -19.65
N SER A 8 19.11 -11.95 -18.79
CA SER A 8 20.39 -12.58 -19.07
C SER A 8 20.79 -13.47 -17.90
N GLY A 9 21.25 -14.68 -18.19
CA GLY A 9 21.74 -15.63 -17.19
C GLY A 9 22.68 -16.65 -17.79
N GLY A 10 23.51 -17.30 -16.97
CA GLY A 10 24.39 -18.40 -17.39
C GLY A 10 23.61 -19.65 -17.78
N SER A 11 24.18 -20.50 -18.63
CA SER A 11 23.55 -21.75 -19.09
C SER A 11 23.20 -22.74 -17.96
N ASP A 12 23.83 -22.61 -16.80
CA ASP A 12 23.64 -23.49 -15.65
C ASP A 12 22.44 -23.08 -14.77
N ASP A 13 21.80 -21.95 -15.08
CA ASP A 13 20.74 -21.33 -14.27
C ASP A 13 19.38 -21.23 -15.03
N LEU A 14 19.19 -22.04 -16.07
CA LEU A 14 18.00 -22.02 -16.94
C LEU A 14 16.68 -22.20 -16.16
N HIS A 15 16.67 -22.93 -15.04
CA HIS A 15 15.48 -23.12 -14.22
C HIS A 15 15.12 -21.88 -13.41
N ALA A 16 16.11 -21.20 -12.85
CA ALA A 16 15.93 -19.94 -12.13
C ALA A 16 15.49 -18.82 -13.10
N LEU A 17 16.14 -18.71 -14.26
CA LEU A 17 15.79 -17.75 -15.31
C LEU A 17 14.34 -17.97 -15.83
N ARG A 18 13.91 -19.22 -16.02
CA ARG A 18 12.53 -19.54 -16.40
C ARG A 18 11.54 -19.16 -15.31
N ALA A 19 11.87 -19.38 -14.05
CA ALA A 19 11.02 -19.02 -12.92
C ALA A 19 10.88 -17.49 -12.81
N GLU A 20 11.97 -16.76 -12.99
CA GLU A 20 12.01 -15.30 -12.98
C GLU A 20 11.18 -14.69 -14.13
N ILE A 21 11.39 -15.17 -15.37
CA ILE A 21 10.62 -14.75 -16.54
C ILE A 21 9.12 -15.00 -16.32
N ARG A 22 8.76 -16.19 -15.81
CA ARG A 22 7.37 -16.54 -15.54
C ARG A 22 6.74 -15.65 -14.48
N ALA A 23 7.47 -15.36 -13.40
CA ALA A 23 7.03 -14.48 -12.35
C ALA A 23 6.78 -13.05 -12.86
N ASN A 24 7.72 -12.48 -13.60
CA ASN A 24 7.61 -11.13 -14.16
C ASN A 24 6.48 -11.02 -15.20
N ILE A 25 6.31 -12.03 -16.06
CA ILE A 25 5.20 -12.07 -17.03
C ILE A 25 3.85 -12.10 -16.31
N LEU A 26 3.67 -12.97 -15.31
CA LEU A 26 2.41 -13.07 -14.56
C LEU A 26 2.08 -11.76 -13.84
N THR A 27 3.05 -11.16 -13.16
CA THR A 27 2.83 -9.89 -12.45
C THR A 27 2.54 -8.75 -13.42
N SER A 28 3.26 -8.69 -14.56
CA SER A 28 2.99 -7.69 -15.60
C SER A 28 1.58 -7.85 -16.18
N LEU A 29 1.13 -9.08 -16.39
CA LEU A 29 -0.23 -9.36 -16.88
C LEU A 29 -1.29 -8.99 -15.82
N GLU A 30 -1.06 -9.26 -14.54
CA GLU A 30 -1.96 -8.87 -13.45
C GLU A 30 -2.19 -7.34 -13.38
N ILE A 31 -1.22 -6.55 -13.81
CA ILE A 31 -1.33 -5.08 -13.88
C ILE A 31 -1.86 -4.63 -15.25
N GLN A 32 -1.33 -5.17 -16.35
CA GLN A 32 -1.62 -4.69 -17.70
C GLN A 32 -3.02 -5.11 -18.19
N ILE A 33 -3.49 -6.31 -17.82
CA ILE A 33 -4.85 -6.74 -18.19
C ILE A 33 -5.92 -5.82 -17.59
N PRO A 34 -5.92 -5.53 -16.26
CA PRO A 34 -6.84 -4.57 -15.69
C PRO A 34 -6.75 -3.18 -16.34
N MET A 35 -5.55 -2.69 -16.63
CA MET A 35 -5.35 -1.40 -17.28
C MET A 35 -5.91 -1.37 -18.71
N HIS A 36 -5.76 -2.45 -19.47
CA HIS A 36 -6.29 -2.56 -20.83
C HIS A 36 -7.81 -2.68 -20.84
N VAL A 37 -8.36 -3.58 -20.03
CA VAL A 37 -9.81 -3.74 -19.87
C VAL A 37 -10.46 -2.43 -19.41
N ALA A 38 -9.82 -1.70 -18.49
CA ALA A 38 -10.33 -0.41 -18.05
C ALA A 38 -10.18 0.68 -19.13
N ALA A 39 -9.18 0.61 -20.01
CA ALA A 39 -9.08 1.53 -21.15
C ALA A 39 -10.24 1.30 -22.14
N ASP A 40 -10.57 0.05 -22.44
CA ASP A 40 -11.71 -0.31 -23.30
C ASP A 40 -13.04 0.09 -22.65
N ALA A 41 -13.19 -0.13 -21.35
CA ALA A 41 -14.39 0.24 -20.60
C ALA A 41 -14.62 1.77 -20.53
N ARG A 42 -13.59 2.61 -20.66
CA ARG A 42 -13.74 4.08 -20.75
C ARG A 42 -14.42 4.54 -22.06
N LEU A 43 -14.34 3.72 -23.09
CA LEU A 43 -15.02 4.00 -24.36
C LEU A 43 -16.51 3.64 -24.33
N ALA A 44 -16.93 2.83 -23.35
CA ALA A 44 -18.32 2.49 -23.14
C ALA A 44 -19.03 3.56 -22.28
N SER A 45 -20.34 3.74 -22.51
CA SER A 45 -21.17 4.55 -21.62
C SER A 45 -21.12 3.98 -20.19
N THR A 46 -20.94 4.86 -19.18
CA THR A 46 -20.89 4.43 -17.77
C THR A 46 -22.15 3.72 -17.31
N ASP A 47 -23.28 3.90 -18.01
CA ASP A 47 -24.57 3.27 -17.67
C ASP A 47 -24.66 1.81 -18.17
N ASN A 48 -23.80 1.39 -19.10
CA ASN A 48 -23.78 0.05 -19.69
C ASN A 48 -22.57 -0.80 -19.29
N LEU A 49 -21.81 -0.40 -18.25
CA LEU A 49 -20.70 -1.19 -17.72
C LEU A 49 -21.23 -2.46 -17.05
N ASP A 50 -20.72 -3.62 -17.46
CA ASP A 50 -20.92 -4.85 -16.70
C ASP A 50 -20.08 -4.85 -15.39
N ALA A 51 -20.35 -5.81 -14.51
CA ALA A 51 -19.67 -5.91 -13.21
C ALA A 51 -18.14 -6.00 -13.36
N TRP A 52 -17.65 -6.70 -14.37
CA TRP A 52 -16.23 -6.87 -14.66
C TRP A 52 -15.57 -5.54 -15.06
N SER A 53 -16.16 -4.82 -16.01
CA SER A 53 -15.66 -3.53 -16.49
C SER A 53 -15.70 -2.48 -15.37
N ALA A 54 -16.77 -2.43 -14.60
CA ALA A 54 -16.87 -1.54 -13.45
C ALA A 54 -15.78 -1.81 -12.41
N TYR A 55 -15.50 -3.07 -12.10
CA TYR A 55 -14.42 -3.48 -11.18
C TYR A 55 -13.05 -3.00 -11.68
N HIS A 56 -12.71 -3.23 -12.95
CA HIS A 56 -11.41 -2.85 -13.49
C HIS A 56 -11.21 -1.34 -13.58
N LEU A 57 -12.24 -0.57 -13.90
CA LEU A 57 -12.20 0.89 -13.78
C LEU A 57 -12.01 1.32 -12.33
N GLY A 58 -12.67 0.65 -11.38
CA GLY A 58 -12.47 0.89 -9.95
C GLY A 58 -11.03 0.70 -9.52
N LEU A 59 -10.35 -0.35 -10.00
CA LEU A 59 -8.93 -0.59 -9.73
C LEU A 59 -8.02 0.54 -10.22
N GLN A 60 -8.28 1.11 -11.40
CA GLN A 60 -7.50 2.24 -11.90
C GLN A 60 -7.59 3.47 -11.01
N HIS A 61 -8.75 3.71 -10.42
CA HIS A 61 -8.96 4.82 -9.52
C HIS A 61 -8.36 4.55 -8.13
N ILE A 62 -8.60 3.37 -7.55
CA ILE A 62 -8.18 3.06 -6.18
C ILE A 62 -6.67 3.14 -5.97
N TYR A 63 -5.85 2.80 -6.97
CA TYR A 63 -4.39 2.87 -6.88
C TYR A 63 -3.79 4.27 -6.99
N ARG A 64 -4.59 5.32 -7.27
CA ARG A 64 -4.13 6.72 -7.22
C ARG A 64 -4.06 7.29 -5.80
N PHE A 65 -4.64 6.64 -4.85
CA PHE A 65 -4.53 6.89 -3.42
C PHE A 65 -4.85 8.33 -2.99
N ASN A 66 -5.90 8.92 -3.53
CA ASN A 66 -6.40 10.25 -3.21
C ASN A 66 -7.92 10.25 -3.05
N ARG A 67 -8.48 11.29 -2.40
CA ARG A 67 -9.92 11.37 -2.07
C ARG A 67 -10.82 11.26 -3.30
N THR A 68 -10.52 12.02 -4.36
CA THR A 68 -11.37 12.11 -5.56
C THR A 68 -11.44 10.76 -6.27
N ASP A 69 -10.30 10.13 -6.49
CA ASP A 69 -10.23 8.82 -7.13
C ASP A 69 -10.80 7.72 -6.22
N ASN A 70 -10.62 7.82 -4.89
CA ASN A 70 -11.20 6.87 -3.94
C ASN A 70 -12.74 6.91 -3.97
N THR A 71 -13.34 8.10 -4.04
CA THR A 71 -14.80 8.25 -4.21
C THR A 71 -15.27 7.60 -5.51
N LYS A 72 -14.55 7.82 -6.61
CA LYS A 72 -14.89 7.22 -7.90
C LYS A 72 -14.76 5.70 -7.90
N ALA A 73 -13.74 5.18 -7.24
CA ALA A 73 -13.56 3.74 -7.03
C ALA A 73 -14.73 3.14 -6.24
N ALA A 74 -15.19 3.83 -5.17
CA ALA A 74 -16.35 3.40 -4.39
C ALA A 74 -17.62 3.25 -5.23
N GLU A 75 -17.92 4.23 -6.11
CA GLU A 75 -19.05 4.18 -7.02
C GLU A 75 -18.97 2.99 -7.98
N LEU A 76 -17.77 2.76 -8.54
CA LEU A 76 -17.54 1.70 -9.53
C LEU A 76 -17.60 0.30 -8.91
N PHE A 77 -16.95 0.08 -7.75
CA PHE A 77 -17.04 -1.18 -7.04
C PHE A 77 -18.46 -1.43 -6.51
N GLY A 78 -19.16 -0.38 -6.02
CA GLY A 78 -20.56 -0.46 -5.62
C GLY A 78 -21.47 -0.92 -6.77
N ARG A 79 -21.26 -0.37 -7.98
CA ARG A 79 -21.96 -0.81 -9.20
C ARG A 79 -21.64 -2.27 -9.54
N ALA A 80 -20.37 -2.68 -9.45
CA ALA A 80 -19.98 -4.07 -9.70
C ALA A 80 -20.67 -5.04 -8.75
N VAL A 81 -20.78 -4.70 -7.45
CA VAL A 81 -21.51 -5.50 -6.44
C VAL A 81 -23.02 -5.52 -6.70
N GLN A 82 -23.62 -4.41 -7.17
CA GLN A 82 -25.05 -4.37 -7.52
C GLN A 82 -25.37 -5.27 -8.70
N GLN A 83 -24.49 -5.33 -9.71
CA GLN A 83 -24.65 -6.17 -10.90
C GLN A 83 -24.36 -7.65 -10.63
N ASP A 84 -23.34 -7.92 -9.81
CA ASP A 84 -22.98 -9.27 -9.36
C ASP A 84 -22.68 -9.28 -7.85
N PRO A 85 -23.67 -9.58 -7.00
CA PRO A 85 -23.49 -9.66 -5.54
C PRO A 85 -22.52 -10.75 -5.07
N ASN A 86 -22.15 -11.69 -5.94
CA ASN A 86 -21.18 -12.75 -5.67
C ASN A 86 -19.79 -12.48 -6.27
N PHE A 87 -19.54 -11.26 -6.73
CA PHE A 87 -18.22 -10.87 -7.21
C PHE A 87 -17.28 -10.54 -6.03
N ALA A 88 -16.55 -11.54 -5.52
CA ALA A 88 -15.67 -11.45 -4.35
C ALA A 88 -14.68 -10.28 -4.43
N ARG A 89 -14.03 -10.08 -5.58
CA ARG A 89 -13.06 -8.99 -5.80
C ARG A 89 -13.67 -7.61 -5.75
N ALA A 90 -14.95 -7.44 -6.12
CA ALA A 90 -15.63 -6.14 -6.01
C ALA A 90 -15.87 -5.77 -4.54
N HIS A 91 -16.24 -6.73 -3.70
CA HIS A 91 -16.30 -6.54 -2.25
C HIS A 91 -14.93 -6.23 -1.64
N ALA A 92 -13.87 -6.91 -2.08
CA ALA A 92 -12.50 -6.60 -1.69
C ALA A 92 -12.10 -5.17 -2.13
N GLY A 93 -12.50 -4.72 -3.32
CA GLY A 93 -12.32 -3.35 -3.79
C GLY A 93 -12.98 -2.32 -2.86
N LEU A 94 -14.23 -2.56 -2.44
CA LEU A 94 -14.92 -1.72 -1.44
C LEU A 94 -14.20 -1.72 -0.09
N SER A 95 -13.70 -2.89 0.37
CA SER A 95 -12.88 -2.96 1.57
C SER A 95 -11.65 -2.06 1.47
N PHE A 96 -10.98 -2.05 0.32
CA PHE A 96 -9.78 -1.23 0.10
C PHE A 96 -10.12 0.27 -0.03
N VAL A 97 -11.29 0.63 -0.55
CA VAL A 97 -11.83 2.01 -0.51
C VAL A 97 -11.95 2.50 0.94
N HIS A 98 -12.64 1.73 1.79
CA HIS A 98 -12.83 2.06 3.19
C HIS A 98 -11.51 2.08 3.96
N PHE A 99 -10.58 1.16 3.63
CA PHE A 99 -9.22 1.19 4.14
C PHE A 99 -8.53 2.52 3.84
N GLN A 100 -8.54 2.99 2.59
CA GLN A 100 -7.90 4.26 2.22
C GLN A 100 -8.55 5.45 2.90
N THR A 101 -9.88 5.48 2.99
CA THR A 101 -10.64 6.54 3.66
C THR A 101 -10.23 6.68 5.13
N ALA A 102 -10.12 5.55 5.84
CA ALA A 102 -9.68 5.51 7.23
C ALA A 102 -8.19 5.87 7.38
N PHE A 103 -7.33 5.24 6.58
CA PHE A 103 -5.87 5.40 6.63
C PHE A 103 -5.43 6.84 6.36
N LEU A 104 -6.01 7.49 5.36
CA LEU A 104 -5.72 8.88 4.98
C LEU A 104 -6.57 9.91 5.74
N ARG A 105 -7.44 9.46 6.67
CA ARG A 105 -8.36 10.31 7.42
C ARG A 105 -9.19 11.25 6.53
N GLN A 106 -9.80 10.68 5.52
CA GLN A 106 -10.64 11.43 4.59
C GLN A 106 -12.05 11.72 5.16
N THR A 107 -12.36 11.22 6.36
CA THR A 107 -13.61 11.39 7.09
C THR A 107 -13.36 11.54 8.58
N ASP A 108 -14.31 12.15 9.30
CA ASP A 108 -14.30 12.20 10.77
C ASP A 108 -14.79 10.87 11.39
N ASN A 109 -15.58 10.08 10.66
CA ASN A 109 -16.07 8.76 11.11
C ASN A 109 -15.09 7.63 10.75
N VAL A 110 -13.85 7.72 11.25
CA VAL A 110 -12.81 6.72 10.99
C VAL A 110 -13.20 5.33 11.49
N THR A 111 -13.86 5.25 12.67
CA THR A 111 -14.31 3.97 13.25
C THR A 111 -15.32 3.27 12.36
N GLY A 112 -16.26 4.02 11.76
CA GLY A 112 -17.22 3.47 10.79
C GLY A 112 -16.54 2.91 9.55
N GLU A 113 -15.53 3.62 9.03
CA GLU A 113 -14.76 3.16 7.87
C GLU A 113 -13.97 1.88 8.16
N ILE A 114 -13.39 1.75 9.36
CA ILE A 114 -12.72 0.51 9.79
C ILE A 114 -13.70 -0.67 9.81
N ALA A 115 -14.90 -0.47 10.37
CA ALA A 115 -15.95 -1.49 10.41
C ALA A 115 -16.41 -1.89 9.00
N LEU A 116 -16.58 -0.91 8.09
CA LEU A 116 -16.96 -1.16 6.70
C LEU A 116 -15.84 -1.88 5.93
N ALA A 117 -14.57 -1.49 6.11
CA ALA A 117 -13.43 -2.20 5.51
C ALA A 117 -13.43 -3.68 5.91
N ARG A 118 -13.65 -3.99 7.21
CA ARG A 118 -13.74 -5.35 7.72
C ARG A 118 -14.93 -6.11 7.15
N SER A 119 -16.13 -5.51 7.15
CA SER A 119 -17.37 -6.14 6.67
C SER A 119 -17.27 -6.50 5.19
N CYS A 120 -16.76 -5.57 4.36
CA CYS A 120 -16.56 -5.82 2.93
C CYS A 120 -15.52 -6.91 2.67
N ALA A 121 -14.40 -6.91 3.41
CA ALA A 121 -13.39 -7.96 3.30
C ALA A 121 -13.98 -9.33 3.69
N GLN A 122 -14.74 -9.41 4.78
CA GLN A 122 -15.38 -10.64 5.22
C GLN A 122 -16.35 -11.16 4.16
N ARG A 123 -17.16 -10.28 3.55
CA ARG A 123 -18.05 -10.70 2.45
C ARG A 123 -17.27 -11.27 1.26
N GLY A 124 -16.11 -10.68 0.91
CA GLY A 124 -15.23 -11.24 -0.11
C GLY A 124 -14.73 -12.65 0.25
N ILE A 125 -14.29 -12.87 1.49
CA ILE A 125 -13.84 -14.18 2.01
C ILE A 125 -14.98 -15.22 1.97
N ASP A 126 -16.20 -14.84 2.33
CA ASP A 126 -17.35 -15.74 2.32
C ASP A 126 -17.70 -16.23 0.91
N ILE A 127 -17.36 -15.44 -0.11
CA ILE A 127 -17.58 -15.79 -1.52
C ILE A 127 -16.39 -16.57 -2.10
N ASP A 128 -15.16 -16.08 -1.93
CA ASP A 128 -13.94 -16.72 -2.43
C ASP A 128 -12.77 -16.54 -1.45
N GLN A 129 -12.58 -17.54 -0.61
CA GLN A 129 -11.49 -17.55 0.38
C GLN A 129 -10.10 -17.84 -0.22
N LEU A 130 -10.02 -18.25 -1.50
CA LEU A 130 -8.75 -18.58 -2.15
C LEU A 130 -8.23 -17.44 -3.05
N ASP A 131 -8.97 -16.35 -3.18
CA ASP A 131 -8.51 -15.20 -3.95
C ASP A 131 -7.45 -14.39 -3.17
N PRO A 132 -6.24 -14.15 -3.72
CA PRO A 132 -5.16 -13.42 -3.03
C PRO A 132 -5.54 -11.97 -2.68
N PHE A 133 -6.27 -11.27 -3.56
CA PHE A 133 -6.67 -9.87 -3.33
C PHE A 133 -7.70 -9.77 -2.18
N VAL A 134 -8.62 -10.72 -2.08
CA VAL A 134 -9.59 -10.79 -0.98
C VAL A 134 -8.87 -11.01 0.36
N ASN A 135 -7.90 -11.94 0.40
CA ASN A 135 -7.08 -12.18 1.60
C ASN A 135 -6.21 -10.95 1.96
N PHE A 136 -5.64 -10.27 0.97
CA PHE A 136 -4.91 -9.02 1.15
C PHE A 136 -5.78 -7.94 1.82
N THR A 137 -7.00 -7.71 1.33
CA THR A 137 -7.89 -6.68 1.90
C THR A 137 -8.33 -7.02 3.31
N MET A 138 -8.49 -8.31 3.64
CA MET A 138 -8.73 -8.76 5.01
C MET A 138 -7.54 -8.41 5.91
N GLY A 139 -6.31 -8.69 5.52
CA GLY A 139 -5.11 -8.30 6.24
C GLY A 139 -5.02 -6.78 6.45
N ARG A 140 -5.30 -6.00 5.41
CA ARG A 140 -5.33 -4.52 5.50
C ARG A 140 -6.42 -4.00 6.45
N SER A 141 -7.54 -4.69 6.58
CA SER A 141 -8.58 -4.29 7.55
C SER A 141 -8.13 -4.50 9.01
N PHE A 142 -7.36 -5.55 9.31
CA PHE A 142 -6.75 -5.75 10.63
C PHE A 142 -5.64 -4.75 10.94
N TRP A 143 -4.89 -4.30 9.91
CA TRP A 143 -3.94 -3.20 10.06
C TRP A 143 -4.57 -1.95 10.65
N LEU A 144 -5.76 -1.56 10.18
CA LEU A 144 -6.47 -0.37 10.68
C LEU A 144 -6.83 -0.46 12.16
N GLU A 145 -6.99 -1.66 12.69
CA GLU A 145 -7.24 -1.93 14.11
C GLU A 145 -5.94 -2.00 14.93
N GLY A 146 -4.77 -1.96 14.29
CA GLY A 146 -3.47 -2.17 14.93
C GLY A 146 -3.19 -3.62 15.29
N ASP A 147 -4.01 -4.57 14.84
CA ASP A 147 -3.83 -6.00 15.05
C ASP A 147 -2.90 -6.57 13.98
N LEU A 148 -1.60 -6.36 14.20
CA LEU A 148 -0.57 -6.75 13.24
C LEU A 148 -0.43 -8.27 13.12
N ASP A 149 -0.74 -9.04 14.16
CA ASP A 149 -0.61 -10.50 14.13
C ASP A 149 -1.66 -11.11 13.21
N ARG A 150 -2.94 -10.68 13.33
CA ARG A 150 -3.98 -11.11 12.40
C ARG A 150 -3.77 -10.53 11.00
N ALA A 151 -3.31 -9.27 10.88
CA ALA A 151 -2.97 -8.69 9.59
C ALA A 151 -1.92 -9.54 8.87
N LEU A 152 -0.84 -9.93 9.57
CA LEU A 152 0.24 -10.74 9.01
C LEU A 152 -0.25 -12.12 8.56
N ALA A 153 -1.04 -12.82 9.38
CA ALA A 153 -1.58 -14.13 9.04
C ALA A 153 -2.39 -14.12 7.72
N TRP A 154 -3.21 -13.09 7.51
CA TRP A 154 -3.97 -12.95 6.27
C TRP A 154 -3.10 -12.57 5.07
N LEU A 155 -2.07 -11.74 5.27
CA LEU A 155 -1.13 -11.36 4.21
C LEU A 155 -0.19 -12.52 3.84
N GLU A 156 0.22 -13.34 4.79
CA GLU A 156 0.94 -14.60 4.53
C GLU A 156 0.09 -15.57 3.72
N ARG A 157 -1.20 -15.68 4.05
CA ARG A 157 -2.13 -16.48 3.25
C ARG A 157 -2.25 -15.94 1.84
N ALA A 158 -2.40 -14.61 1.65
CA ALA A 158 -2.46 -14.00 0.32
C ALA A 158 -1.23 -14.28 -0.53
N THR A 159 -0.02 -14.17 0.06
CA THR A 159 1.25 -14.45 -0.62
C THR A 159 1.52 -15.95 -0.82
N SER A 160 0.96 -16.82 0.02
CA SER A 160 1.01 -18.28 -0.17
C SER A 160 0.11 -18.72 -1.33
N LEU A 161 -1.07 -18.10 -1.49
CA LEU A 161 -1.98 -18.36 -2.60
C LEU A 161 -1.42 -17.85 -3.94
N SER A 162 -0.71 -16.73 -3.93
CA SER A 162 -0.02 -16.17 -5.08
C SER A 162 1.36 -15.62 -4.67
N PRO A 163 2.44 -16.41 -4.80
CA PRO A 163 3.80 -16.00 -4.39
C PRO A 163 4.36 -14.79 -5.14
N ASN A 164 3.81 -14.48 -6.32
CA ASN A 164 4.19 -13.33 -7.15
C ASN A 164 3.23 -12.13 -6.97
N TYR A 165 2.34 -12.17 -6.00
CA TYR A 165 1.42 -11.07 -5.74
C TYR A 165 2.15 -9.91 -5.07
N ALA A 166 2.67 -8.99 -5.89
CA ALA A 166 3.52 -7.87 -5.46
C ALA A 166 2.85 -6.98 -4.39
N GLN A 167 1.55 -6.69 -4.52
CA GLN A 167 0.78 -5.91 -3.54
C GLN A 167 0.66 -6.63 -2.19
N GLY A 168 0.52 -7.96 -2.21
CA GLY A 168 0.51 -8.79 -1.00
C GLY A 168 1.87 -8.78 -0.30
N LEU A 169 2.95 -8.99 -1.05
CA LEU A 169 4.34 -8.94 -0.53
C LEU A 169 4.67 -7.56 0.04
N TYR A 170 4.31 -6.49 -0.64
CA TYR A 170 4.47 -5.12 -0.18
C TYR A 170 3.72 -4.85 1.14
N ALA A 171 2.46 -5.26 1.22
CA ALA A 171 1.68 -5.08 2.45
C ALA A 171 2.21 -5.93 3.61
N ARG A 172 2.69 -7.14 3.30
CA ARG A 172 3.37 -8.02 4.27
C ARG A 172 4.61 -7.34 4.82
N ALA A 173 5.47 -6.79 3.96
CA ALA A 173 6.68 -6.08 4.37
C ALA A 173 6.38 -4.89 5.31
N TRP A 174 5.35 -4.10 5.03
CA TRP A 174 4.89 -3.06 5.94
C TRP A 174 4.52 -3.63 7.31
N THR A 175 3.72 -4.71 7.33
CA THR A 175 3.22 -5.33 8.56
C THR A 175 4.36 -5.92 9.37
N GLU A 176 5.30 -6.62 8.74
CA GLU A 176 6.50 -7.18 9.36
C GLU A 176 7.38 -6.08 9.96
N THR A 177 7.61 -4.96 9.24
CA THR A 177 8.37 -3.82 9.77
C THR A 177 7.72 -3.24 11.02
N MET A 178 6.39 -3.07 11.00
CA MET A 178 5.65 -2.56 12.16
C MET A 178 5.63 -3.56 13.32
N ALA A 179 5.64 -4.85 13.04
CA ALA A 179 5.70 -5.93 14.03
C ALA A 179 7.10 -6.14 14.64
N GLY A 180 8.16 -5.62 13.99
CA GLY A 180 9.54 -5.71 14.46
C GLY A 180 10.43 -6.69 13.69
N SER A 181 9.95 -7.28 12.59
CA SER A 181 10.70 -8.22 11.72
C SER A 181 11.25 -7.49 10.49
N ALA A 182 12.19 -6.57 10.69
CA ALA A 182 12.68 -5.68 9.64
C ALA A 182 13.45 -6.40 8.52
N ASP A 183 14.16 -7.49 8.84
CA ASP A 183 14.96 -8.25 7.87
C ASP A 183 14.05 -9.04 6.92
N ASP A 184 13.05 -9.76 7.42
CA ASP A 184 12.04 -10.45 6.59
C ASP A 184 11.28 -9.44 5.72
N ALA A 185 10.89 -8.31 6.31
CA ALA A 185 10.24 -7.22 5.60
C ALA A 185 11.08 -6.69 4.43
N ARG A 186 12.40 -6.61 4.63
CA ARG A 186 13.37 -6.15 3.64
C ARG A 186 13.42 -7.09 2.43
N GLU A 187 13.39 -8.39 2.66
CA GLU A 187 13.34 -9.39 1.59
C GLU A 187 12.05 -9.29 0.78
N HIS A 188 10.90 -9.23 1.47
CA HIS A 188 9.59 -9.17 0.83
C HIS A 188 9.37 -7.88 0.03
N VAL A 189 9.78 -6.72 0.55
CA VAL A 189 9.66 -5.48 -0.22
C VAL A 189 10.59 -5.45 -1.43
N ASN A 190 11.81 -5.99 -1.32
CA ASN A 190 12.71 -6.09 -2.45
C ASN A 190 12.14 -7.02 -3.54
N LEU A 191 11.50 -8.12 -3.15
CA LEU A 191 10.81 -9.00 -4.09
C LEU A 191 9.63 -8.29 -4.75
N ALA A 192 8.79 -7.60 -3.97
CA ALA A 192 7.66 -6.82 -4.51
C ALA A 192 8.11 -5.79 -5.56
N MET A 193 9.19 -5.05 -5.26
CA MET A 193 9.77 -4.05 -6.17
C MET A 193 10.31 -4.66 -7.47
N ARG A 194 10.91 -5.85 -7.42
CA ARG A 194 11.38 -6.57 -8.62
C ARG A 194 10.21 -7.09 -9.45
N LEU A 195 9.17 -7.63 -8.80
CA LEU A 195 8.00 -8.17 -9.50
C LEU A 195 7.15 -7.10 -10.17
N SER A 196 7.07 -5.90 -9.58
CA SER A 196 6.18 -4.83 -10.06
C SER A 196 6.89 -3.47 -10.12
N PRO A 197 7.89 -3.29 -11.03
CA PRO A 197 8.65 -2.04 -11.11
C PRO A 197 7.84 -0.83 -11.60
N LEU A 198 6.70 -1.07 -12.25
CA LEU A 198 5.76 -0.04 -12.73
C LEU A 198 4.50 0.05 -11.87
N ASP A 199 4.52 -0.47 -10.65
CA ASP A 199 3.39 -0.43 -9.73
C ASP A 199 2.98 1.02 -9.43
N PRO A 200 1.68 1.35 -9.50
CA PRO A 200 1.20 2.69 -9.12
C PRO A 200 1.55 3.09 -7.68
N LEU A 201 1.72 2.10 -6.78
CA LEU A 201 2.14 2.31 -5.38
C LEU A 201 3.64 2.07 -5.17
N TYR A 202 4.47 2.10 -6.23
CA TYR A 202 5.91 1.87 -6.11
C TYR A 202 6.58 2.82 -5.11
N TYR A 203 6.11 4.08 -5.01
CA TYR A 203 6.57 5.02 -3.98
C TYR A 203 6.37 4.51 -2.55
N ALA A 204 5.30 3.76 -2.31
CA ALA A 204 5.02 3.20 -1.00
C ALA A 204 5.91 1.96 -0.72
N MET A 205 6.31 1.21 -1.74
CA MET A 205 7.32 0.17 -1.62
C MET A 205 8.69 0.77 -1.25
N LEU A 206 9.08 1.89 -1.88
CA LEU A 206 10.29 2.65 -1.52
C LEU A 206 10.24 3.12 -0.05
N ALA A 207 9.09 3.63 0.41
CA ALA A 207 8.91 4.05 1.79
C ALA A 207 8.99 2.87 2.78
N ALA A 208 8.39 1.73 2.44
CA ALA A 208 8.50 0.51 3.23
C ALA A 208 9.97 0.08 3.36
N ARG A 209 10.72 0.10 2.26
CA ARG A 209 12.15 -0.20 2.25
C ARG A 209 12.93 0.75 3.17
N GLY A 210 12.65 2.05 3.11
CA GLY A 210 13.25 3.05 4.00
C GLY A 210 12.94 2.81 5.47
N LEU A 211 11.70 2.40 5.78
CA LEU A 211 11.31 2.06 7.16
C LEU A 211 12.00 0.82 7.70
N THR A 212 12.34 -0.18 6.88
CA THR A 212 13.16 -1.31 7.34
C THR A 212 14.54 -0.86 7.79
N HIS A 213 15.15 0.14 7.12
CA HIS A 213 16.41 0.74 7.54
C HIS A 213 16.27 1.54 8.85
N LEU A 214 15.21 2.36 8.98
CA LEU A 214 14.93 3.07 10.25
C LEU A 214 14.73 2.10 11.44
N ALA A 215 14.08 0.97 11.21
CA ALA A 215 13.89 -0.06 12.22
C ALA A 215 15.22 -0.69 12.64
N GLY A 216 16.17 -0.86 11.71
CA GLY A 216 17.53 -1.34 11.96
C GLY A 216 18.49 -0.27 12.50
N GLY A 217 18.09 1.00 12.59
CA GLY A 217 18.96 2.11 13.00
C GLY A 217 19.95 2.56 11.91
N GLU A 218 19.72 2.18 10.67
CA GLU A 218 20.51 2.49 9.48
C GLU A 218 19.99 3.81 8.87
N ASP A 219 20.15 4.92 9.58
CA ASP A 219 19.49 6.20 9.26
C ASP A 219 19.98 6.82 7.95
N ASP A 220 21.27 6.63 7.60
CA ASP A 220 21.85 7.13 6.34
C ASP A 220 21.28 6.40 5.12
N GLU A 221 21.08 5.10 5.20
CA GLU A 221 20.42 4.32 4.17
C GLU A 221 18.93 4.66 4.08
N ALA A 222 18.30 4.89 5.22
CA ALA A 222 16.87 5.21 5.28
C ALA A 222 16.54 6.51 4.52
N ILE A 223 17.38 7.55 4.60
CA ILE A 223 17.13 8.81 3.88
C ILE A 223 17.13 8.63 2.37
N VAL A 224 17.97 7.76 1.81
CA VAL A 224 18.02 7.50 0.36
C VAL A 224 16.67 6.97 -0.14
N TRP A 225 16.11 5.98 0.56
CA TRP A 225 14.86 5.34 0.17
C TRP A 225 13.64 6.21 0.47
N THR A 226 13.60 6.86 1.64
CA THR A 226 12.45 7.67 2.04
C THR A 226 12.32 8.96 1.23
N GLU A 227 13.42 9.62 0.87
CA GLU A 227 13.41 10.77 -0.03
C GLU A 227 12.93 10.39 -1.43
N ARG A 228 13.46 9.30 -1.97
CA ARG A 228 13.04 8.79 -3.26
C ARG A 228 11.54 8.49 -3.27
N ALA A 229 11.02 7.89 -2.18
CA ALA A 229 9.61 7.66 -1.99
C ALA A 229 8.80 8.97 -2.00
N ALA A 230 9.21 9.95 -1.17
CA ALA A 230 8.49 11.21 -0.99
C ALA A 230 8.50 12.12 -2.23
N ARG A 231 9.56 12.02 -3.08
CA ARG A 231 9.68 12.72 -4.37
C ARG A 231 8.90 12.04 -5.50
N SER A 232 8.46 10.80 -5.31
CA SER A 232 7.75 10.06 -6.35
C SER A 232 6.35 10.64 -6.60
N PRO A 233 5.86 10.62 -7.85
CA PRO A 233 4.49 11.03 -8.16
C PRO A 233 3.47 10.24 -7.34
N GLY A 234 2.43 10.91 -6.84
CA GLY A 234 1.36 10.28 -6.06
C GLY A 234 1.68 10.05 -4.57
N ALA A 235 2.92 10.30 -4.12
CA ALA A 235 3.27 10.17 -2.71
C ALA A 235 2.45 11.12 -1.83
N HIS A 236 1.71 10.56 -0.88
CA HIS A 236 0.86 11.34 0.04
C HIS A 236 1.65 11.89 1.25
N ALA A 237 1.04 12.80 2.03
CA ALA A 237 1.69 13.50 3.14
C ALA A 237 2.35 12.58 4.19
N LEU A 238 1.77 11.41 4.48
CA LEU A 238 2.37 10.46 5.42
C LEU A 238 3.72 9.90 4.93
N ILE A 239 3.91 9.75 3.60
CA ILE A 239 5.21 9.33 3.02
C ILE A 239 6.25 10.46 3.20
N ALA A 240 5.87 11.71 2.94
CA ALA A 240 6.74 12.86 3.20
C ALA A 240 7.08 12.98 4.69
N MET A 241 6.17 12.59 5.59
CA MET A 241 6.39 12.57 7.03
C MET A 241 7.42 11.52 7.46
N ILE A 242 7.48 10.37 6.77
CA ILE A 242 8.55 9.37 6.95
C ILE A 242 9.90 9.97 6.54
N ALA A 243 9.96 10.67 5.39
CA ALA A 243 11.20 11.31 4.93
C ALA A 243 11.67 12.41 5.90
N ALA A 244 10.76 13.22 6.43
CA ALA A 244 11.05 14.22 7.45
C ALA A 244 11.66 13.59 8.72
N ALA A 245 11.08 12.49 9.20
CA ALA A 245 11.59 11.76 10.35
C ALA A 245 12.96 11.14 10.09
N ALA A 246 13.16 10.51 8.92
CA ALA A 246 14.44 9.92 8.53
C ALA A 246 15.57 10.97 8.48
N GLN A 247 15.34 12.11 7.84
CA GLN A 247 16.30 13.21 7.78
C GLN A 247 16.65 13.76 9.18
N MET A 248 15.67 13.87 10.06
CA MET A 248 15.89 14.33 11.43
C MET A 248 16.75 13.33 12.22
N LEU A 249 16.50 12.02 12.07
CA LEU A 249 17.24 10.95 12.73
C LEU A 249 18.70 10.88 12.24
N ALA A 250 18.93 11.10 10.96
CA ALA A 250 20.27 11.19 10.36
C ALA A 250 21.00 12.53 10.67
N GLY A 251 20.39 13.43 11.45
CA GLY A 251 20.97 14.72 11.85
C GLY A 251 20.83 15.85 10.82
N ASN A 252 20.18 15.64 9.70
CA ASN A 252 20.01 16.59 8.58
C ASN A 252 18.85 17.57 8.86
N LYS A 253 18.96 18.40 9.92
CA LYS A 253 17.88 19.26 10.42
C LYS A 253 17.26 20.18 9.36
N HIS A 254 18.07 20.71 8.45
CA HIS A 254 17.59 21.60 7.38
C HIS A 254 16.62 20.86 6.44
N LEU A 255 17.05 19.73 5.88
CA LEU A 255 16.25 18.91 4.98
C LEU A 255 15.01 18.32 5.70
N ALA A 256 15.14 17.94 6.97
CA ALA A 256 14.03 17.48 7.78
C ALA A 256 12.94 18.57 7.91
N THR A 257 13.35 19.84 8.09
CA THR A 257 12.43 20.98 8.17
C THR A 257 11.76 21.26 6.83
N GLU A 258 12.48 21.16 5.72
CA GLU A 258 11.92 21.31 4.38
C GLU A 258 10.83 20.25 4.13
N TRP A 259 11.10 18.98 4.44
CA TRP A 259 10.10 17.91 4.34
C TRP A 259 8.90 18.13 5.28
N ALA A 260 9.13 18.60 6.51
CA ALA A 260 8.03 18.92 7.42
C ALA A 260 7.14 20.06 6.89
N ASN A 261 7.71 21.05 6.22
CA ASN A 261 6.95 22.10 5.54
C ASN A 261 6.17 21.56 4.34
N ASP A 262 6.76 20.67 3.54
CA ASP A 262 6.07 19.98 2.46
C ASP A 262 4.87 19.16 2.97
N VAL A 263 5.02 18.45 4.09
CA VAL A 263 3.89 17.76 4.76
C VAL A 263 2.76 18.74 5.08
N ARG A 264 3.07 19.91 5.64
CA ARG A 264 2.05 20.93 5.99
C ARG A 264 1.34 21.52 4.76
N VAL A 265 2.06 21.65 3.65
CA VAL A 265 1.48 22.06 2.37
C VAL A 265 0.50 21.00 1.84
N ARG A 266 0.87 19.72 1.92
CA ARG A 266 0.00 18.61 1.47
C ARG A 266 -1.19 18.37 2.41
N ASN A 267 -0.97 18.49 3.72
CA ASN A 267 -1.99 18.31 4.74
C ASN A 267 -1.60 19.05 6.04
N ALA A 268 -2.12 20.26 6.22
CA ALA A 268 -1.82 21.12 7.37
C ALA A 268 -2.33 20.57 8.73
N LEU A 269 -3.29 19.65 8.70
CA LEU A 269 -3.93 19.10 9.89
C LEU A 269 -3.29 17.80 10.39
N LEU A 270 -2.28 17.29 9.69
CA LEU A 270 -1.66 16.01 10.02
C LEU A 270 -0.86 16.12 11.33
N THR A 271 -1.14 15.22 12.25
CA THR A 271 -0.51 15.16 13.58
C THR A 271 0.41 13.96 13.72
N ARG A 272 1.20 13.94 14.80
CA ARG A 272 2.03 12.78 15.16
C ARG A 272 1.18 11.55 15.50
N GLU A 273 0.02 11.73 16.13
CA GLU A 273 -0.92 10.65 16.43
C GLU A 273 -1.50 10.04 15.16
N ASP A 274 -1.79 10.87 14.16
CA ASP A 274 -2.26 10.38 12.86
C ASP A 274 -1.21 9.51 12.18
N PHE A 275 0.06 9.88 12.30
CA PHE A 275 1.18 9.07 11.82
C PHE A 275 1.21 7.70 12.49
N PHE A 276 1.19 7.64 13.84
CA PHE A 276 1.25 6.38 14.58
C PHE A 276 -0.02 5.54 14.50
N ARG A 277 -1.14 6.14 14.13
CA ARG A 277 -2.36 5.40 13.80
C ARG A 277 -2.25 4.77 12.41
N ALA A 278 -1.69 5.49 11.45
CA ALA A 278 -1.43 4.95 10.12
C ALA A 278 -0.33 3.86 10.15
N PHE A 279 0.66 4.01 11.01
CA PHE A 279 1.79 3.10 11.17
C PHE A 279 1.87 2.57 12.62
N PRO A 280 1.13 1.49 12.94
CA PRO A 280 0.99 0.97 14.30
C PRO A 280 2.23 0.18 14.73
N MET A 281 3.33 0.86 15.05
CA MET A 281 4.61 0.26 15.43
C MET A 281 4.55 -0.45 16.79
N LYS A 282 4.92 -1.73 16.86
CA LYS A 282 5.08 -2.51 18.10
C LYS A 282 6.41 -2.23 18.81
N SER A 283 7.48 -1.89 18.08
CA SER A 283 8.78 -1.57 18.67
C SER A 283 8.76 -0.21 19.38
N ASP A 284 8.84 -0.21 20.70
CA ASP A 284 8.91 1.02 21.52
C ASP A 284 10.14 1.86 21.16
N ALA A 285 11.27 1.24 20.88
CA ALA A 285 12.50 1.91 20.49
C ALA A 285 12.33 2.68 19.17
N MET A 286 11.83 2.03 18.12
CA MET A 286 11.56 2.67 16.83
C MET A 286 10.50 3.76 16.96
N ARG A 287 9.40 3.48 17.67
CA ARG A 287 8.31 4.42 17.93
C ARG A 287 8.82 5.67 18.66
N SER A 288 9.63 5.52 19.71
CA SER A 288 10.20 6.62 20.49
C SER A 288 11.14 7.49 19.65
N ARG A 289 12.04 6.88 18.86
CA ARG A 289 12.96 7.61 17.96
C ARG A 289 12.19 8.48 16.96
N ILE A 290 11.24 7.89 16.24
CA ILE A 290 10.41 8.61 15.25
C ILE A 290 9.53 9.66 15.94
N SER A 291 8.96 9.36 17.10
CA SER A 291 8.14 10.29 17.86
C SER A 291 8.92 11.55 18.26
N THR A 292 10.16 11.38 18.74
CA THR A 292 11.05 12.49 19.11
C THR A 292 11.42 13.34 17.89
N ALA A 293 11.72 12.69 16.75
CA ALA A 293 12.03 13.38 15.50
C ALA A 293 10.83 14.23 15.03
N LEU A 294 9.63 13.64 14.97
CA LEU A 294 8.42 14.35 14.56
C LEU A 294 8.03 15.49 15.54
N GLN A 295 8.21 15.29 16.84
CA GLN A 295 7.98 16.32 17.83
C GLN A 295 8.94 17.51 17.65
N THR A 296 10.22 17.24 17.40
CA THR A 296 11.22 18.27 17.13
C THR A 296 10.89 19.09 15.88
N LEU A 297 10.25 18.46 14.90
CA LEU A 297 9.75 19.10 13.68
C LEU A 297 8.43 19.86 13.86
N GLY A 298 7.88 19.88 15.07
CA GLY A 298 6.67 20.63 15.43
C GLY A 298 5.36 19.93 15.02
N PHE A 299 5.37 18.61 14.80
CA PHE A 299 4.13 17.84 14.67
C PHE A 299 3.55 17.62 16.07
N ALA A 300 2.56 18.45 16.42
CA ALA A 300 1.92 18.43 17.73
C ALA A 300 1.13 17.13 17.98
N SER A 301 0.96 16.77 19.26
CA SER A 301 -0.13 15.90 19.71
C SER A 301 -1.44 16.66 19.54
N ARG A 302 -2.54 15.98 19.18
CA ARG A 302 -3.86 16.55 19.41
C ARG A 302 -4.00 16.75 20.93
N LEU A 303 -4.23 17.98 21.35
CA LEU A 303 -4.68 18.21 22.73
C LEU A 303 -6.02 17.48 22.91
N PRO A 304 -6.23 16.85 24.07
CA PRO A 304 -7.46 16.11 24.36
C PRO A 304 -8.71 16.96 24.23
#